data_52ee12367baa9b186bb3aac55e81877d
#
_entry.id   52ee12367baa9b186bb3aac55e81877d
#
_cell.length_a   1.000
_cell.length_b   1.000
_cell.length_c   1.000
_cell.angle_alpha   90.00
_cell.angle_beta   90.00
_cell.angle_gamma   90.00
#
_symmetry.space_group_name_H-M   'P 1'
#
loop_
_entity.id
_entity.type
_entity.pdbx_description
1 polymer ?
#
loop_
_entity_poly.entity_id
_entity_poly.type
_entity_poly.pdbx_seq_one_letter_code
_entity_poly.pdbx_strand_id
1 'polypeptide(L)'
;MAIEILIKRATDHGNSAKILLPHIIELRAHAVKQPGYISGETLFDLNRKDECLVISRWTALDHWQQWMRDPRRIELDDNMANHLVSETEYRIYGIGLW
;
A
#
# COMPACT_ATOMS: atom_id res chain seq x y z
N MET A 1 -5.60 -9.50 17.12
CA MET A 1 -4.35 -8.69 17.11
C MET A 1 -4.40 -7.73 15.93
N ALA A 2 -4.24 -6.45 16.20
CA ALA A 2 -4.11 -5.47 15.13
C ALA A 2 -2.80 -5.71 14.37
N ILE A 3 -2.80 -5.35 13.10
CA ILE A 3 -1.64 -5.58 12.23
C ILE A 3 -1.23 -4.30 11.51
N GLU A 4 0.03 -4.26 11.13
CA GLU A 4 0.61 -3.21 10.32
C GLU A 4 1.22 -3.83 9.06
N ILE A 5 0.85 -3.29 7.92
CA ILE A 5 1.34 -3.75 6.63
C ILE A 5 2.29 -2.70 6.06
N LEU A 6 3.49 -3.12 5.72
CA LEU A 6 4.45 -2.28 5.00
C LEU A 6 4.41 -2.65 3.53
N ILE A 7 4.10 -1.66 2.69
CA ILE A 7 3.91 -1.87 1.24
C ILE A 7 4.94 -1.02 0.51
N LYS A 8 5.94 -1.67 -0.05
CA LYS A 8 7.04 -1.00 -0.74
C LYS A 8 6.87 -1.11 -2.25
N ARG A 9 6.99 0.03 -2.93
CA ARG A 9 6.91 0.12 -4.39
C ARG A 9 8.08 0.93 -4.92
N ALA A 10 8.58 0.53 -6.09
CA ALA A 10 9.66 1.23 -6.77
C ALA A 10 9.29 1.50 -8.22
N THR A 11 9.59 2.70 -8.69
CA THR A 11 9.41 3.12 -10.08
C THR A 11 10.73 3.04 -10.83
N ASP A 12 10.71 3.30 -12.14
CA ASP A 12 11.92 3.40 -12.93
C ASP A 12 12.86 4.49 -12.39
N HIS A 13 14.17 4.27 -12.48
CA HIS A 13 15.20 5.16 -11.94
C HIS A 13 15.10 6.62 -12.43
N GLY A 14 14.52 6.85 -13.61
CA GLY A 14 14.31 8.19 -14.12
C GLY A 14 13.10 8.91 -13.54
N ASN A 15 12.23 8.19 -12.84
CA ASN A 15 10.94 8.70 -12.37
C ASN A 15 10.90 8.81 -10.85
N SER A 16 10.19 9.83 -10.36
CA SER A 16 9.88 9.92 -8.94
C SER A 16 8.73 8.98 -8.59
N ALA A 17 8.80 8.31 -7.43
CA ALA A 17 7.70 7.51 -6.93
C ALA A 17 6.41 8.32 -6.71
N LYS A 18 6.49 9.65 -6.70
CA LYS A 18 5.32 10.52 -6.59
C LYS A 18 4.34 10.37 -7.76
N ILE A 19 4.77 9.80 -8.88
CA ILE A 19 3.85 9.49 -9.98
C ILE A 19 2.80 8.47 -9.57
N LEU A 20 3.05 7.70 -8.51
CA LEU A 20 2.10 6.71 -7.98
C LEU A 20 1.00 7.35 -7.12
N LEU A 21 1.15 8.60 -6.69
CA LEU A 21 0.20 9.23 -5.77
C LEU A 21 -1.26 9.17 -6.21
N PRO A 22 -1.61 9.50 -7.46
CA PRO A 22 -3.02 9.41 -7.88
C PRO A 22 -3.60 8.00 -7.69
N HIS A 23 -2.80 6.98 -7.97
CA HIS A 23 -3.20 5.57 -7.81
C HIS A 23 -3.32 5.19 -6.33
N ILE A 24 -2.37 5.62 -5.51
CA ILE A 24 -2.37 5.33 -4.06
C ILE A 24 -3.56 6.01 -3.39
N ILE A 25 -3.85 7.25 -3.76
CA ILE A 25 -5.00 8.00 -3.24
C ILE A 25 -6.29 7.27 -3.55
N GLU A 26 -6.45 6.78 -4.78
CA GLU A 26 -7.64 6.05 -5.19
C GLU A 26 -7.77 4.71 -4.44
N LEU A 27 -6.69 3.96 -4.30
CA LEU A 27 -6.68 2.74 -3.49
C LEU A 27 -7.12 3.04 -2.05
N ARG A 28 -6.58 4.07 -1.45
CA ARG A 28 -6.88 4.45 -0.07
C ARG A 28 -8.34 4.88 0.08
N ALA A 29 -8.90 5.59 -0.90
CA ALA A 29 -10.29 5.99 -0.89
C ALA A 29 -11.24 4.79 -0.80
N HIS A 30 -10.87 3.65 -1.38
CA HIS A 30 -11.61 2.40 -1.27
C HIS A 30 -11.27 1.62 0.00
N ALA A 31 -10.00 1.63 0.40
CA ALA A 31 -9.56 0.91 1.59
C ALA A 31 -10.22 1.44 2.87
N VAL A 32 -10.39 2.76 3.00
CA VAL A 32 -10.99 3.37 4.20
C VAL A 32 -12.43 2.92 4.45
N LYS A 33 -13.10 2.39 3.43
CA LYS A 33 -14.49 1.90 3.53
C LYS A 33 -14.54 0.43 3.94
N GLN A 34 -13.39 -0.25 4.02
CA GLN A 34 -13.37 -1.68 4.29
C GLN A 34 -13.45 -1.96 5.78
N PRO A 35 -14.12 -3.08 6.16
CA PRO A 35 -14.13 -3.50 7.56
C PRO A 35 -12.71 -3.67 8.09
N GLY A 36 -12.45 -3.16 9.27
CA GLY A 36 -11.18 -3.35 9.95
C GLY A 36 -10.08 -2.37 9.57
N TYR A 37 -10.28 -1.51 8.58
CA TYR A 37 -9.30 -0.49 8.25
C TYR A 37 -9.13 0.51 9.40
N ILE A 38 -7.89 0.79 9.80
CA ILE A 38 -7.58 1.75 10.87
C ILE A 38 -6.97 3.02 10.28
N SER A 39 -5.86 2.90 9.58
CA SER A 39 -5.12 4.06 9.07
C SER A 39 -4.18 3.67 7.94
N GLY A 40 -3.76 4.66 7.18
CA GLY A 40 -2.74 4.49 6.17
C GLY A 40 -1.98 5.79 5.99
N GLU A 41 -0.70 5.65 5.65
CA GLU A 41 0.13 6.79 5.30
C GLU A 41 1.09 6.41 4.18
N THR A 42 1.52 7.41 3.42
CA THR A 42 2.45 7.23 2.31
C THR A 42 3.70 8.03 2.59
N LEU A 43 4.84 7.36 2.53
CA LEU A 43 6.15 7.94 2.79
C LEU A 43 7.00 7.83 1.53
N PHE A 44 7.77 8.87 1.24
CA PHE A 44 8.74 8.87 0.14
C PHE A 44 10.14 8.84 0.70
N ASP A 45 10.98 7.96 0.13
CA ASP A 45 12.37 7.87 0.55
C ASP A 45 13.11 9.14 0.10
N LEU A 46 13.74 9.83 1.05
CA LEU A 46 14.44 11.08 0.75
C LEU A 46 15.77 10.86 0.03
N ASN A 47 16.32 9.65 0.12
CA ASN A 47 17.58 9.28 -0.54
C ASN A 47 17.35 8.58 -1.89
N ARG A 48 16.17 7.98 -2.07
CA ARG A 48 15.81 7.24 -3.28
C ARG A 48 14.44 7.68 -3.77
N LYS A 49 14.43 8.67 -4.65
CA LYS A 49 13.19 9.28 -5.15
C LYS A 49 12.27 8.29 -5.87
N ASP A 50 12.80 7.16 -6.33
CA ASP A 50 12.05 6.12 -7.05
C ASP A 50 11.35 5.11 -6.12
N GLU A 51 11.49 5.26 -4.81
CA GLU A 51 10.86 4.37 -3.83
C GLU A 51 9.85 5.10 -2.95
N CYS A 52 8.74 4.40 -2.65
CA CYS A 52 7.79 4.83 -1.63
C CYS A 52 7.39 3.66 -0.74
N LEU A 53 6.94 4.00 0.45
CA LEU A 53 6.47 3.06 1.45
C LEU A 53 5.07 3.49 1.91
N VAL A 54 4.11 2.59 1.79
CA VAL A 54 2.79 2.79 2.38
C VAL A 54 2.73 1.96 3.66
N ILE A 55 2.30 2.59 4.74
CA ILE A 55 2.03 1.89 6.00
C ILE A 55 0.52 1.85 6.17
N SER A 56 -0.03 0.64 6.31
CA SER A 56 -1.47 0.43 6.42
C SER A 56 -1.74 -0.41 7.67
N ARG A 57 -2.70 0.02 8.49
CA ARG A 57 -3.04 -0.66 9.74
C ARG A 57 -4.48 -1.15 9.70
N TRP A 58 -4.67 -2.37 10.22
CA TRP A 58 -5.95 -3.09 10.20
C TRP A 58 -6.19 -3.75 11.56
N THR A 59 -7.46 -3.90 11.92
CA THR A 59 -7.82 -4.49 13.23
C THR A 59 -7.48 -5.98 13.33
N ALA A 60 -7.41 -6.68 12.20
CA ALA A 60 -7.09 -8.11 12.16
C ALA A 60 -6.58 -8.50 10.78
N LEU A 61 -5.81 -9.59 10.73
CA LEU A 61 -5.25 -10.12 9.50
C LEU A 61 -6.30 -10.48 8.46
N ASP A 62 -7.41 -11.10 8.87
CA ASP A 62 -8.46 -11.53 7.95
C ASP A 62 -9.13 -10.36 7.23
N HIS A 63 -9.26 -9.20 7.86
CA HIS A 63 -9.80 -8.01 7.21
C HIS A 63 -8.89 -7.54 6.09
N TRP A 64 -7.58 -7.52 6.33
CA TRP A 64 -6.61 -7.18 5.30
C TRP A 64 -6.60 -8.20 4.17
N GLN A 65 -6.67 -9.49 4.50
CA GLN A 65 -6.73 -10.55 3.50
C GLN A 65 -7.96 -10.43 2.60
N GLN A 66 -9.11 -10.06 3.16
CA GLN A 66 -10.32 -9.80 2.38
C GLN A 66 -10.11 -8.63 1.43
N TRP A 67 -9.49 -7.55 1.90
CA TRP A 67 -9.15 -6.39 1.08
C TRP A 67 -8.23 -6.78 -0.07
N MET A 68 -7.23 -7.62 0.17
CA MET A 68 -6.31 -8.10 -0.86
C MET A 68 -7.02 -8.90 -1.96
N ARG A 69 -8.14 -9.52 -1.66
CA ARG A 69 -8.96 -10.27 -2.62
C ARG A 69 -10.06 -9.45 -3.28
N ASP A 70 -10.24 -8.22 -2.85
CA ASP A 70 -11.27 -7.34 -3.40
C ASP A 70 -10.98 -7.06 -4.89
N PRO A 71 -11.93 -7.35 -5.81
CA PRO A 71 -11.71 -7.15 -7.24
C PRO A 71 -11.38 -5.71 -7.61
N ARG A 72 -11.96 -4.75 -6.88
CA ARG A 72 -11.70 -3.33 -7.13
C ARG A 72 -10.26 -2.96 -6.76
N ARG A 73 -9.77 -3.49 -5.63
CA ARG A 73 -8.37 -3.29 -5.24
C ARG A 73 -7.42 -3.86 -6.30
N ILE A 74 -7.70 -5.07 -6.76
CA ILE A 74 -6.87 -5.74 -7.77
C ILE A 74 -6.82 -4.92 -9.06
N GLU A 75 -7.97 -4.42 -9.51
CA GLU A 75 -8.04 -3.56 -10.71
C GLU A 75 -7.20 -2.29 -10.54
N LEU A 76 -7.35 -1.61 -9.40
CA LEU A 76 -6.61 -0.37 -9.12
C LEU A 76 -5.11 -0.62 -9.00
N ASP A 77 -4.73 -1.74 -8.41
CA ASP A 77 -3.32 -2.13 -8.29
C ASP A 77 -2.73 -2.44 -9.68
N ASP A 78 -3.47 -3.14 -10.52
CA ASP A 78 -3.04 -3.46 -11.89
C ASP A 78 -2.83 -2.19 -12.72
N ASN A 79 -3.65 -1.17 -12.53
CA ASN A 79 -3.50 0.11 -13.22
C ASN A 79 -2.18 0.82 -12.87
N MET A 80 -1.63 0.52 -11.70
CA MET A 80 -0.36 1.09 -11.22
C MET A 80 0.85 0.32 -11.74
N ALA A 81 0.67 -0.93 -12.16
CA ALA A 81 1.77 -1.86 -12.45
C ALA A 81 2.71 -1.34 -13.55
N ASN A 82 2.21 -0.58 -14.52
CA ASN A 82 3.02 -0.05 -15.62
C ASN A 82 4.11 0.91 -15.16
N HIS A 83 3.97 1.48 -13.97
CA HIS A 83 4.94 2.43 -13.42
C HIS A 83 6.01 1.74 -12.56
N LEU A 84 5.84 0.46 -12.27
CA LEU A 84 6.70 -0.26 -11.33
C LEU A 84 7.82 -1.00 -12.06
N VAL A 85 9.03 -0.99 -11.50
CA VAL A 85 10.18 -1.76 -12.02
C VAL A 85 10.25 -3.16 -11.45
N SER A 86 9.52 -3.39 -10.34
CA SER A 86 9.53 -4.68 -9.64
C SER A 86 8.17 -4.92 -9.01
N GLU A 87 7.95 -6.14 -8.53
CA GLU A 87 6.72 -6.47 -7.81
C GLU A 87 6.63 -5.66 -6.51
N THR A 88 5.40 -5.30 -6.16
CA THR A 88 5.12 -4.67 -4.85
C THR A 88 5.48 -5.64 -3.74
N GLU A 89 6.25 -5.16 -2.77
CA GLU A 89 6.66 -5.96 -1.62
C GLU A 89 5.74 -5.68 -0.43
N TYR A 90 5.25 -6.74 0.19
CA TYR A 90 4.39 -6.67 1.38
C TYR A 90 5.10 -7.31 2.56
N ARG A 91 5.09 -6.61 3.71
CA ARG A 91 5.53 -7.19 4.98
C ARG A 91 4.41 -6.99 5.99
N ILE A 92 4.11 -8.06 6.72
CA ILE A 92 2.98 -8.08 7.65
C ILE A 92 3.51 -8.25 9.06
N TYR A 93 3.16 -7.31 9.94
CA TYR A 93 3.56 -7.36 11.34
C TYR A 93 2.34 -7.34 12.24
N GLY A 94 2.35 -8.19 13.27
CA GLY A 94 1.39 -8.08 14.34
C GLY A 94 1.81 -6.96 15.29
N ILE A 95 0.87 -6.11 15.70
CA ILE A 95 1.15 -5.03 16.64
C ILE A 95 1.05 -5.61 18.05
N GLY A 96 2.20 -5.80 18.69
CA GLY A 96 2.26 -6.35 20.05
C GLY A 96 2.12 -5.29 21.13
N LEU A 97 2.49 -4.04 20.84
CA LEU A 97 2.40 -2.92 21.77
C LEU A 97 2.25 -1.62 20.98
N TRP A 98 1.28 -0.82 21.37
CA TRP A 98 1.05 0.49 20.74
C TRP A 98 1.91 1.58 21.40
#